data_efded07fb04efed40d6b514d4aad3ee4
#
_entry.id   efded07fb04efed40d6b514d4aad3ee4
#
_cell.length_a   1.000
_cell.length_b   1.000
_cell.length_c   1.000
_cell.angle_alpha   90.00
_cell.angle_beta   90.00
_cell.angle_gamma   90.00
#
_symmetry.space_group_name_H-M   'P 1'
#
loop_
_entity.id
_entity.type
_entity.pdbx_description
1 polymer ?
#
loop_
_entity_poly.entity_id
_entity_poly.type
_entity_poly.pdbx_seq_one_letter_code
_entity_poly.pdbx_strand_id
1 'polypeptide(L)'
;AHVNKQIVEMQGTGGNPAQLMDTREKLIGELSQVIEVKTTDQPDGSMQVTLVSGQPLVMGSDFGQLSAIPDPSDPYLADLHVNFANQSFAIGDSVGGKLGAINDYQTDVLKPNQVALDDMAKALADEYNAVLATGKDLKGNAGKPLFNYDPDNPAASLTITDLSAEELAFSSDGTPGNANVLKSLIDLSNKPVA
;
A
#
# COMPACT_ATOMS: atom_id res chain seq x y z
N ALA A 1 4.07 -29.92 -5.89
CA ALA A 1 5.26 -30.45 -6.58
C ALA A 1 5.61 -31.87 -6.11
N HIS A 2 5.96 -32.09 -4.83
CA HIS A 2 6.40 -33.41 -4.34
C HIS A 2 5.39 -34.54 -4.63
N VAL A 3 4.11 -34.31 -4.34
CA VAL A 3 3.05 -35.29 -4.62
C VAL A 3 2.91 -35.59 -6.12
N ASN A 4 3.10 -34.62 -7.02
CA ASN A 4 3.13 -34.84 -8.45
C ASN A 4 4.22 -35.86 -8.83
N LYS A 5 5.46 -35.64 -8.31
CA LYS A 5 6.57 -36.56 -8.57
C LYS A 5 6.25 -37.99 -8.12
N GLN A 6 5.69 -38.15 -6.92
CA GLN A 6 5.31 -39.47 -6.41
C GLN A 6 4.21 -40.15 -7.27
N ILE A 7 3.26 -39.37 -7.78
CA ILE A 7 2.20 -39.89 -8.67
C ILE A 7 2.82 -40.42 -9.98
N VAL A 8 3.67 -39.62 -10.62
CA VAL A 8 4.35 -39.98 -11.86
C VAL A 8 5.22 -41.25 -11.67
N GLU A 9 6.00 -41.31 -10.59
CA GLU A 9 6.84 -42.47 -10.26
C GLU A 9 6.00 -43.73 -10.03
N MET A 10 4.90 -43.62 -9.28
CA MET A 10 4.00 -44.75 -8.98
C MET A 10 3.28 -45.27 -10.24
N GLN A 11 2.80 -44.39 -11.11
CA GLN A 11 2.21 -44.75 -12.39
C GLN A 11 3.22 -45.42 -13.32
N GLY A 12 4.43 -44.92 -13.37
CA GLY A 12 5.52 -45.47 -14.17
C GLY A 12 5.90 -46.91 -13.77
N THR A 13 5.64 -47.29 -12.51
CA THR A 13 5.86 -48.68 -12.01
C THR A 13 4.58 -49.54 -12.04
N GLY A 14 3.48 -49.05 -12.60
CA GLY A 14 2.21 -49.79 -12.68
C GLY A 14 1.40 -49.81 -11.36
N GLY A 15 1.77 -48.97 -10.39
CA GLY A 15 1.07 -48.82 -9.12
C GLY A 15 -0.20 -47.95 -9.24
N ASN A 16 -1.04 -47.99 -8.20
CA ASN A 16 -2.27 -47.19 -8.11
C ASN A 16 -2.05 -45.96 -7.23
N PRO A 17 -1.99 -44.73 -7.81
CA PRO A 17 -1.72 -43.50 -7.07
C PRO A 17 -2.96 -42.85 -6.43
N ALA A 18 -4.10 -43.52 -6.28
CA ALA A 18 -5.37 -42.92 -5.83
C ALA A 18 -5.24 -42.10 -4.56
N GLN A 19 -4.59 -42.61 -3.51
CA GLN A 19 -4.36 -41.87 -2.26
C GLN A 19 -3.52 -40.59 -2.43
N LEU A 20 -2.54 -40.63 -3.34
CA LEU A 20 -1.72 -39.48 -3.66
C LEU A 20 -2.51 -38.42 -4.43
N MET A 21 -3.43 -38.85 -5.29
CA MET A 21 -4.35 -37.96 -6.01
C MET A 21 -5.29 -37.24 -5.04
N ASP A 22 -5.91 -37.98 -4.10
CA ASP A 22 -6.74 -37.38 -3.02
C ASP A 22 -5.96 -36.38 -2.19
N THR A 23 -4.72 -36.73 -1.84
CA THR A 23 -3.81 -35.82 -1.11
C THR A 23 -3.51 -34.57 -1.93
N ARG A 24 -3.28 -34.70 -3.23
CA ARG A 24 -3.05 -33.56 -4.13
C ARG A 24 -4.26 -32.65 -4.20
N GLU A 25 -5.45 -33.20 -4.37
CA GLU A 25 -6.71 -32.42 -4.40
C GLU A 25 -6.90 -31.63 -3.10
N LYS A 26 -6.69 -32.27 -1.96
CA LYS A 26 -6.75 -31.59 -0.66
C LYS A 26 -5.77 -30.41 -0.56
N LEU A 27 -4.51 -30.62 -0.96
CA LEU A 27 -3.48 -29.55 -0.92
C LEU A 27 -3.82 -28.41 -1.89
N ILE A 28 -4.39 -28.70 -3.05
CA ILE A 28 -4.85 -27.68 -3.99
C ILE A 28 -6.03 -26.90 -3.40
N GLY A 29 -6.97 -27.60 -2.74
CA GLY A 29 -8.08 -26.96 -2.02
C GLY A 29 -7.60 -26.03 -0.91
N GLU A 30 -6.60 -26.43 -0.13
CA GLU A 30 -5.98 -25.60 0.90
C GLU A 30 -5.25 -24.39 0.27
N LEU A 31 -4.51 -24.58 -0.83
CA LEU A 31 -3.83 -23.50 -1.55
C LEU A 31 -4.85 -22.50 -2.13
N SER A 32 -5.96 -22.97 -2.69
CA SER A 32 -7.01 -22.13 -3.27
C SER A 32 -7.70 -21.23 -2.25
N GLN A 33 -7.68 -21.58 -0.96
CA GLN A 33 -8.15 -20.69 0.11
C GLN A 33 -7.20 -19.51 0.36
N VAL A 34 -5.91 -19.70 0.07
CA VAL A 34 -4.87 -18.69 0.29
C VAL A 34 -4.72 -17.79 -0.92
N ILE A 35 -4.68 -18.39 -2.11
CA ILE A 35 -4.50 -17.69 -3.38
C ILE A 35 -5.27 -18.42 -4.48
N GLU A 36 -5.91 -17.70 -5.38
CA GLU A 36 -6.67 -18.31 -6.46
C GLU A 36 -5.72 -18.95 -7.49
N VAL A 37 -5.97 -20.22 -7.80
CA VAL A 37 -5.14 -21.00 -8.72
C VAL A 37 -5.98 -21.69 -9.80
N LYS A 38 -5.34 -21.93 -10.93
CA LYS A 38 -5.84 -22.79 -12.02
C LYS A 38 -4.99 -24.05 -12.08
N THR A 39 -5.63 -25.17 -12.33
CA THR A 39 -4.98 -26.46 -12.48
C THR A 39 -5.16 -27.01 -13.89
N THR A 40 -4.12 -27.70 -14.40
CA THR A 40 -4.15 -28.36 -15.70
C THR A 40 -3.49 -29.72 -15.58
N ASP A 41 -4.24 -30.79 -15.90
CA ASP A 41 -3.70 -32.15 -15.93
C ASP A 41 -2.70 -32.32 -17.07
N GLN A 42 -1.62 -33.07 -16.80
CA GLN A 42 -0.60 -33.38 -17.76
C GLN A 42 -0.69 -34.88 -18.17
N PRO A 43 -0.25 -35.24 -19.38
CA PRO A 43 -0.31 -36.62 -19.87
C PRO A 43 0.48 -37.62 -19.02
N ASP A 44 1.47 -37.17 -18.27
CA ASP A 44 2.30 -37.98 -17.37
C ASP A 44 1.65 -38.23 -15.99
N GLY A 45 0.40 -37.75 -15.79
CA GLY A 45 -0.31 -37.84 -14.51
C GLY A 45 0.04 -36.75 -13.51
N SER A 46 1.03 -35.87 -13.82
CA SER A 46 1.28 -34.68 -13.02
C SER A 46 0.18 -33.63 -13.23
N MET A 47 0.14 -32.62 -12.36
CA MET A 47 -0.77 -31.49 -12.47
C MET A 47 0.02 -30.18 -12.41
N GLN A 48 -0.16 -29.36 -13.41
CA GLN A 48 0.35 -27.99 -13.40
C GLN A 48 -0.58 -27.09 -12.58
N VAL A 49 0.00 -26.23 -11.76
CA VAL A 49 -0.74 -25.21 -10.99
C VAL A 49 -0.19 -23.86 -11.37
N THR A 50 -1.08 -22.96 -11.80
CA THR A 50 -0.74 -21.57 -12.13
C THR A 50 -1.60 -20.61 -11.33
N LEU A 51 -1.14 -19.40 -11.13
CA LEU A 51 -1.98 -18.30 -10.67
C LEU A 51 -3.01 -17.94 -11.76
N VAL A 52 -4.09 -17.26 -11.39
CA VAL A 52 -5.10 -16.77 -12.34
C VAL A 52 -4.47 -15.86 -13.39
N SER A 53 -3.48 -15.07 -12.99
CA SER A 53 -2.66 -14.21 -13.85
C SER A 53 -1.68 -14.96 -14.77
N GLY A 54 -1.59 -16.29 -14.64
CA GLY A 54 -0.83 -17.15 -15.54
C GLY A 54 0.58 -17.53 -15.07
N GLN A 55 1.10 -16.94 -14.00
CA GLN A 55 2.41 -17.29 -13.47
C GLN A 55 2.40 -18.72 -12.88
N PRO A 56 3.47 -19.51 -13.11
CA PRO A 56 3.51 -20.88 -12.62
C PRO A 56 3.78 -20.94 -11.11
N LEU A 57 3.02 -21.79 -10.41
CA LEU A 57 3.29 -22.18 -9.02
C LEU A 57 3.85 -23.58 -8.93
N VAL A 58 3.36 -24.52 -9.78
CA VAL A 58 3.88 -25.88 -9.83
C VAL A 58 3.93 -26.32 -11.29
N MET A 59 5.11 -26.80 -11.74
CA MET A 59 5.32 -27.43 -13.04
C MET A 59 6.13 -28.71 -12.84
N GLY A 60 5.47 -29.88 -13.02
CA GLY A 60 6.10 -31.16 -12.74
C GLY A 60 6.58 -31.28 -11.29
N SER A 61 7.89 -31.36 -11.07
CA SER A 61 8.53 -31.39 -9.76
C SER A 61 8.95 -30.02 -9.24
N ASP A 62 8.95 -28.99 -10.07
CA ASP A 62 9.38 -27.65 -9.71
C ASP A 62 8.23 -26.85 -9.09
N PHE A 63 8.58 -25.90 -8.22
CA PHE A 63 7.61 -25.04 -7.55
C PHE A 63 8.11 -23.62 -7.38
N GLY A 64 7.18 -22.68 -7.40
CA GLY A 64 7.41 -21.28 -7.09
C GLY A 64 7.18 -20.97 -5.61
N GLN A 65 7.83 -19.91 -5.15
CA GLN A 65 7.66 -19.35 -3.82
C GLN A 65 7.03 -17.96 -3.93
N LEU A 66 6.02 -17.72 -3.10
CA LEU A 66 5.43 -16.39 -2.96
C LEU A 66 6.30 -15.54 -2.03
N SER A 67 6.47 -14.28 -2.38
CA SER A 67 7.14 -13.29 -1.56
C SER A 67 6.40 -11.95 -1.60
N ALA A 68 6.48 -11.19 -0.52
CA ALA A 68 6.05 -9.81 -0.47
C ALA A 68 7.30 -8.92 -0.53
N ILE A 69 7.33 -8.00 -1.47
CA ILE A 69 8.41 -7.03 -1.64
C ILE A 69 7.88 -5.68 -1.16
N PRO A 70 8.46 -5.08 -0.11
CA PRO A 70 8.02 -3.77 0.38
C PRO A 70 8.11 -2.71 -0.73
N ASP A 71 7.11 -1.82 -0.79
CA ASP A 71 7.15 -0.65 -1.66
C ASP A 71 8.28 0.28 -1.19
N PRO A 72 9.21 0.70 -2.08
CA PRO A 72 10.29 1.60 -1.67
C PRO A 72 9.83 2.98 -1.20
N SER A 73 8.64 3.41 -1.63
CA SER A 73 8.06 4.70 -1.28
C SER A 73 7.17 4.65 -0.03
N ASP A 74 6.65 3.47 0.32
CA ASP A 74 5.76 3.31 1.47
C ASP A 74 6.01 1.97 2.18
N PRO A 75 6.59 1.99 3.40
CA PRO A 75 6.93 0.77 4.15
C PRO A 75 5.70 -0.03 4.62
N TYR A 76 4.50 0.53 4.54
CA TYR A 76 3.25 -0.15 4.89
C TYR A 76 2.61 -0.89 3.71
N LEU A 77 3.14 -0.69 2.49
CA LEU A 77 2.68 -1.34 1.28
C LEU A 77 3.68 -2.42 0.83
N ALA A 78 3.18 -3.46 0.17
CA ALA A 78 4.02 -4.50 -0.39
C ALA A 78 3.40 -5.07 -1.67
N ASP A 79 4.25 -5.33 -2.66
CA ASP A 79 3.88 -6.01 -3.88
C ASP A 79 4.08 -7.52 -3.73
N LEU A 80 3.10 -8.29 -4.20
CA LEU A 80 3.19 -9.75 -4.21
C LEU A 80 3.94 -10.23 -5.45
N HIS A 81 4.89 -11.12 -5.22
CA HIS A 81 5.68 -11.76 -6.26
C HIS A 81 5.66 -13.28 -6.15
N VAL A 82 5.77 -13.96 -7.29
CA VAL A 82 6.10 -15.38 -7.36
C VAL A 82 7.50 -15.55 -7.94
N ASN A 83 8.33 -16.26 -7.21
CA ASN A 83 9.69 -16.62 -7.63
C ASN A 83 9.67 -18.04 -8.16
N PHE A 84 9.91 -18.24 -9.47
CA PHE A 84 9.94 -19.54 -10.14
C PHE A 84 11.16 -19.61 -11.07
N ALA A 85 11.90 -20.71 -11.01
CA ALA A 85 13.06 -20.95 -11.87
C ALA A 85 14.05 -19.78 -11.93
N ASN A 86 14.40 -19.19 -10.79
CA ASN A 86 15.30 -18.04 -10.63
C ASN A 86 14.80 -16.73 -11.26
N GLN A 87 13.52 -16.66 -11.56
CA GLN A 87 12.85 -15.42 -12.02
C GLN A 87 11.79 -14.99 -11.01
N SER A 88 11.65 -13.69 -10.83
CA SER A 88 10.62 -13.07 -10.00
C SER A 88 9.58 -12.41 -10.88
N PHE A 89 8.31 -12.77 -10.68
CA PHE A 89 7.18 -12.22 -11.42
C PHE A 89 6.26 -11.51 -10.45
N ALA A 90 5.95 -10.24 -10.73
CA ALA A 90 4.90 -9.55 -9.99
C ALA A 90 3.55 -10.24 -10.23
N ILE A 91 2.79 -10.41 -9.16
CA ILE A 91 1.42 -10.92 -9.22
C ILE A 91 0.53 -9.68 -9.32
N GLY A 92 -0.12 -9.46 -10.44
CA GLY A 92 -1.01 -8.30 -10.60
C GLY A 92 -2.19 -8.32 -9.60
N ASP A 93 -3.13 -7.40 -9.79
CA ASP A 93 -4.24 -7.14 -8.86
C ASP A 93 -5.22 -8.32 -8.66
N SER A 94 -5.27 -9.27 -9.61
CA SER A 94 -6.16 -10.45 -9.53
C SER A 94 -5.51 -11.61 -8.79
N VAL A 95 -5.40 -11.50 -7.48
CA VAL A 95 -4.75 -12.52 -6.63
C VAL A 95 -5.74 -13.59 -6.15
N GLY A 96 -6.93 -13.20 -5.75
CA GLY A 96 -7.95 -14.06 -5.16
C GLY A 96 -7.57 -14.67 -3.80
N GLY A 97 -8.49 -15.41 -3.19
CA GLY A 97 -8.29 -16.03 -1.88
C GLY A 97 -8.01 -15.02 -0.75
N LYS A 98 -7.37 -15.47 0.32
CA LYS A 98 -7.03 -14.60 1.46
C LYS A 98 -6.00 -13.53 1.08
N LEU A 99 -5.02 -13.87 0.23
CA LEU A 99 -4.01 -12.93 -0.23
C LEU A 99 -4.63 -11.86 -1.13
N GLY A 100 -5.61 -12.23 -1.98
CA GLY A 100 -6.36 -11.28 -2.77
C GLY A 100 -7.11 -10.27 -1.91
N ALA A 101 -7.82 -10.73 -0.88
CA ALA A 101 -8.54 -9.84 0.03
C ALA A 101 -7.61 -8.84 0.75
N ILE A 102 -6.38 -9.25 1.09
CA ILE A 102 -5.37 -8.35 1.68
C ILE A 102 -4.88 -7.35 0.63
N ASN A 103 -4.62 -7.80 -0.58
CA ASN A 103 -4.19 -6.94 -1.69
C ASN A 103 -5.28 -5.90 -2.04
N ASP A 104 -6.53 -6.33 -2.14
CA ASP A 104 -7.68 -5.44 -2.39
C ASP A 104 -7.83 -4.40 -1.28
N TYR A 105 -7.68 -4.83 -0.01
CA TYR A 105 -7.70 -3.89 1.12
C TYR A 105 -6.57 -2.86 1.03
N GLN A 106 -5.35 -3.29 0.67
CA GLN A 106 -4.21 -2.39 0.47
C GLN A 106 -4.50 -1.37 -0.65
N THR A 107 -5.04 -1.84 -1.78
CA THR A 107 -5.24 -1.04 -2.98
C THR A 107 -6.47 -0.13 -2.88
N ASP A 108 -7.59 -0.68 -2.38
CA ASP A 108 -8.89 0.00 -2.43
C ASP A 108 -9.22 0.77 -1.16
N VAL A 109 -8.55 0.46 -0.04
CA VAL A 109 -8.84 1.08 1.25
C VAL A 109 -7.61 1.81 1.80
N LEU A 110 -6.50 1.13 1.99
CA LEU A 110 -5.35 1.70 2.67
C LEU A 110 -4.72 2.86 1.87
N LYS A 111 -4.36 2.59 0.62
CA LYS A 111 -3.73 3.56 -0.27
C LYS A 111 -4.57 4.83 -0.50
N PRO A 112 -5.88 4.75 -0.85
CA PRO A 112 -6.73 5.93 -0.97
C PRO A 112 -6.87 6.74 0.32
N ASN A 113 -6.94 6.06 1.48
CA ASN A 113 -7.03 6.77 2.76
C ASN A 113 -5.72 7.48 3.13
N GLN A 114 -4.56 6.89 2.82
CA GLN A 114 -3.27 7.57 2.99
C GLN A 114 -3.21 8.84 2.14
N VAL A 115 -3.55 8.75 0.84
CA VAL A 115 -3.60 9.91 -0.06
C VAL A 115 -4.55 10.99 0.49
N ALA A 116 -5.74 10.60 0.95
CA ALA A 116 -6.68 11.54 1.53
C ALA A 116 -6.14 12.25 2.80
N LEU A 117 -5.40 11.52 3.65
CA LEU A 117 -4.76 12.10 4.84
C LEU A 117 -3.63 13.06 4.46
N ASP A 118 -2.83 12.71 3.45
CA ASP A 118 -1.77 13.58 2.93
C ASP A 118 -2.35 14.87 2.32
N ASP A 119 -3.41 14.75 1.52
CA ASP A 119 -4.11 15.89 0.94
C ASP A 119 -4.70 16.81 2.03
N MET A 120 -5.30 16.23 3.06
CA MET A 120 -5.82 17.00 4.20
C MET A 120 -4.72 17.72 4.97
N ALA A 121 -3.61 17.04 5.27
CA ALA A 121 -2.48 17.64 5.98
C ALA A 121 -1.86 18.78 5.19
N LYS A 122 -1.65 18.55 3.88
CA LYS A 122 -1.18 19.55 2.93
C LYS A 122 -2.11 20.75 2.84
N ALA A 123 -3.40 20.53 2.62
CA ALA A 123 -4.38 21.61 2.52
C ALA A 123 -4.42 22.46 3.79
N LEU A 124 -4.44 21.82 4.96
CA LEU A 124 -4.40 22.52 6.25
C LEU A 124 -3.15 23.37 6.37
N ALA A 125 -1.97 22.83 6.12
CA ALA A 125 -0.71 23.57 6.23
C ALA A 125 -0.65 24.74 5.26
N ASP A 126 -0.98 24.51 3.99
CA ASP A 126 -0.91 25.51 2.93
C ASP A 126 -1.90 26.67 3.18
N GLU A 127 -3.13 26.37 3.58
CA GLU A 127 -4.15 27.40 3.85
C GLU A 127 -3.77 28.29 5.05
N TYR A 128 -3.34 27.70 6.15
CA TYR A 128 -2.89 28.45 7.32
C TYR A 128 -1.63 29.29 7.02
N ASN A 129 -0.65 28.70 6.32
CA ASN A 129 0.56 29.41 5.92
C ASN A 129 0.25 30.56 4.94
N ALA A 130 -0.67 30.35 4.00
CA ALA A 130 -1.09 31.37 3.06
C ALA A 130 -1.75 32.55 3.77
N VAL A 131 -2.61 32.32 4.76
CA VAL A 131 -3.23 33.37 5.55
C VAL A 131 -2.18 34.14 6.36
N LEU A 132 -1.26 33.44 7.04
CA LEU A 132 -0.18 34.10 7.80
C LEU A 132 0.77 34.90 6.91
N ALA A 133 1.05 34.44 5.70
CA ALA A 133 1.90 35.17 4.74
C ALA A 133 1.32 36.53 4.34
N THR A 134 -0.01 36.75 4.47
CA THR A 134 -0.63 38.05 4.24
C THR A 134 -0.42 39.05 5.37
N GLY A 135 0.05 38.56 6.52
CA GLY A 135 0.23 39.35 7.73
C GLY A 135 1.62 39.88 7.93
N LYS A 136 1.74 40.68 9.01
CA LYS A 136 2.99 41.17 9.54
C LYS A 136 3.14 40.85 11.02
N ASP A 137 4.35 40.53 11.41
CA ASP A 137 4.72 40.35 12.81
C ASP A 137 4.82 41.70 13.57
N LEU A 138 5.11 41.66 14.87
CA LEU A 138 5.24 42.84 15.70
C LEU A 138 6.47 43.71 15.33
N LYS A 139 7.40 43.21 14.50
CA LYS A 139 8.57 43.92 13.98
C LYS A 139 8.35 44.44 12.56
N GLY A 140 7.16 44.20 11.97
CA GLY A 140 6.82 44.63 10.62
C GLY A 140 7.28 43.68 9.51
N ASN A 141 7.85 42.52 9.85
CA ASN A 141 8.27 41.52 8.86
C ASN A 141 7.04 40.73 8.32
N ALA A 142 7.17 40.18 7.12
CA ALA A 142 6.17 39.30 6.55
C ALA A 142 5.99 38.04 7.40
N GLY A 143 4.77 37.48 7.40
CA GLY A 143 4.46 36.27 8.13
C GLY A 143 5.27 35.07 7.65
N LYS A 144 5.75 34.32 8.63
CA LYS A 144 6.44 33.03 8.41
C LYS A 144 5.44 31.89 8.40
N PRO A 145 5.76 30.75 7.75
CA PRO A 145 4.90 29.58 7.78
C PRO A 145 4.79 29.03 9.22
N LEU A 146 3.56 28.71 9.64
CA LEU A 146 3.27 28.06 10.91
C LEU A 146 3.50 26.57 10.84
N PHE A 147 3.16 25.95 9.72
CA PHE A 147 3.28 24.53 9.47
C PHE A 147 4.40 24.25 8.48
N ASN A 148 5.07 23.13 8.70
CA ASN A 148 6.06 22.59 7.78
C ASN A 148 5.80 21.09 7.58
N TYR A 149 6.01 20.60 6.36
CA TYR A 149 5.84 19.19 6.01
C TYR A 149 6.76 18.81 4.85
N ASP A 150 7.02 17.52 4.70
CA ASP A 150 7.67 16.94 3.54
C ASP A 150 6.62 16.71 2.44
N PRO A 151 6.78 17.28 1.23
CA PRO A 151 5.83 17.11 0.13
C PRO A 151 5.57 15.64 -0.28
N ASP A 152 6.54 14.76 -0.06
CA ASP A 152 6.43 13.33 -0.37
C ASP A 152 5.66 12.55 0.71
N ASN A 153 5.48 13.13 1.92
CA ASN A 153 4.84 12.47 3.05
C ASN A 153 4.18 13.49 4.01
N PRO A 154 3.19 14.27 3.52
CA PRO A 154 2.66 15.42 4.25
C PRO A 154 2.07 15.07 5.61
N ALA A 155 1.20 14.04 5.69
CA ALA A 155 0.53 13.69 6.94
C ALA A 155 1.50 13.18 8.03
N ALA A 156 2.47 12.36 7.65
CA ALA A 156 3.42 11.79 8.61
C ALA A 156 4.50 12.77 9.04
N SER A 157 4.77 13.84 8.27
CA SER A 157 5.83 14.81 8.52
C SER A 157 5.34 16.17 9.01
N LEU A 158 4.01 16.38 9.10
CA LEU A 158 3.41 17.65 9.50
C LEU A 158 3.89 18.07 10.89
N THR A 159 4.53 19.23 10.95
CA THR A 159 5.05 19.81 12.18
C THR A 159 4.71 21.30 12.29
N ILE A 160 4.70 21.80 13.53
CA ILE A 160 4.59 23.24 13.78
C ILE A 160 5.99 23.84 13.79
N THR A 161 6.18 24.94 13.06
CA THR A 161 7.43 25.71 13.07
C THR A 161 7.61 26.38 14.42
N ASP A 162 8.83 26.37 14.94
CA ASP A 162 9.18 27.04 16.20
C ASP A 162 9.21 28.58 15.99
N LEU A 163 8.05 29.22 16.19
CA LEU A 163 7.89 30.67 16.11
C LEU A 163 7.66 31.23 17.51
N SER A 164 8.40 32.32 17.82
CA SER A 164 8.11 33.11 19.02
C SER A 164 6.77 33.86 18.86
N ALA A 165 6.17 34.27 19.99
CA ALA A 165 4.96 35.06 19.97
C ALA A 165 5.07 36.38 19.17
N GLU A 166 6.28 36.96 19.14
CA GLU A 166 6.56 38.19 18.40
C GLU A 166 6.63 38.00 16.87
N GLU A 167 6.88 36.76 16.42
CA GLU A 167 6.99 36.38 15.01
C GLU A 167 5.64 35.94 14.40
N LEU A 168 4.60 35.84 15.23
CA LEU A 168 3.25 35.52 14.75
C LEU A 168 2.64 36.71 14.03
N ALA A 169 2.42 36.59 12.73
CA ALA A 169 1.94 37.63 11.84
C ALA A 169 0.43 37.82 11.88
N PHE A 170 -0.12 38.22 13.02
CA PHE A 170 -1.55 38.37 13.23
C PHE A 170 -2.15 39.69 12.76
N SER A 171 -1.29 40.66 12.49
CA SER A 171 -1.68 42.01 12.02
C SER A 171 -1.58 42.11 10.51
N SER A 172 -2.51 42.81 9.86
CA SER A 172 -2.41 43.10 8.42
C SER A 172 -1.41 44.19 8.05
N ASP A 173 -1.03 45.06 9.01
CA ASP A 173 -0.15 46.23 8.80
C ASP A 173 1.03 46.32 9.79
N GLY A 174 1.09 45.44 10.79
CA GLY A 174 2.11 45.42 11.84
C GLY A 174 1.79 46.29 13.03
N THR A 175 0.63 46.98 13.07
CA THR A 175 0.26 47.83 14.23
C THR A 175 -0.22 47.00 15.42
N PRO A 176 0.21 47.31 16.65
CA PRO A 176 -0.29 46.67 17.86
C PRO A 176 -1.82 46.81 17.98
N GLY A 177 -2.48 45.71 18.31
CA GLY A 177 -3.96 45.64 18.42
C GLY A 177 -4.71 45.36 17.13
N ASN A 178 -4.06 45.41 15.97
CA ASN A 178 -4.64 44.93 14.72
C ASN A 178 -4.54 43.38 14.67
N ALA A 179 -5.68 42.70 14.70
CA ALA A 179 -5.80 41.25 14.70
C ALA A 179 -6.56 40.71 13.47
N ASN A 180 -6.50 41.41 12.34
CA ASN A 180 -7.27 41.04 11.16
C ASN A 180 -6.88 39.68 10.59
N VAL A 181 -5.59 39.33 10.59
CA VAL A 181 -5.11 38.04 10.12
C VAL A 181 -5.48 36.92 11.09
N LEU A 182 -5.41 37.16 12.41
CA LEU A 182 -5.89 36.21 13.41
C LEU A 182 -7.38 35.91 13.22
N LYS A 183 -8.20 36.92 12.91
CA LYS A 183 -9.61 36.74 12.61
C LYS A 183 -9.82 35.86 11.38
N SER A 184 -9.03 36.08 10.32
CA SER A 184 -9.05 35.24 9.13
C SER A 184 -8.66 33.78 9.42
N LEU A 185 -7.70 33.53 10.33
CA LEU A 185 -7.35 32.18 10.78
C LEU A 185 -8.47 31.51 11.57
N ILE A 186 -9.18 32.27 12.42
CA ILE A 186 -10.36 31.77 13.15
C ILE A 186 -11.47 31.43 12.16
N ASP A 187 -11.73 32.30 11.18
CA ASP A 187 -12.71 32.04 10.13
C ASP A 187 -12.35 30.81 9.32
N LEU A 188 -11.06 30.59 9.03
CA LEU A 188 -10.56 29.40 8.35
C LEU A 188 -10.80 28.14 9.19
N SER A 189 -10.54 28.17 10.50
CA SER A 189 -10.74 27.02 11.38
C SER A 189 -12.21 26.56 11.49
N ASN A 190 -13.16 27.43 11.14
CA ASN A 190 -14.58 27.13 11.13
C ASN A 190 -15.11 26.61 9.77
N LYS A 191 -14.23 26.56 8.75
CA LYS A 191 -14.57 25.97 7.46
C LYS A 191 -14.34 24.45 7.50
N PRO A 192 -15.19 23.65 6.84
CA PRO A 192 -14.87 22.24 6.63
C PRO A 192 -13.60 22.13 5.77
N VAL A 193 -12.70 21.26 6.17
CA VAL A 193 -11.55 20.89 5.34
C VAL A 193 -12.11 20.10 4.16
N ALA A 194 -11.90 20.58 2.94
CA ALA A 194 -12.45 19.99 1.72
C ALA A 194 -11.61 18.82 1.22
#